data_fad15a1300478b08c643575fd569a26d
#
_entry.id   fad15a1300478b08c643575fd569a26d
#
_cell.length_a   1.000
_cell.length_b   1.000
_cell.length_c   1.000
_cell.angle_alpha   90.00
_cell.angle_beta   90.00
_cell.angle_gamma   90.00
#
_symmetry.space_group_name_H-M   'P 1'
#
loop_
_entity.id
_entity.type
_entity.pdbx_description
1 polymer ?
#
loop_
_entity_poly.entity_id
_entity_poly.type
_entity_poly.pdbx_seq_one_letter_code
_entity_poly.pdbx_strand_id
1 'polypeptide(L)'
;MIYFWPTPDGEWRGLGNKPSTSGNMLATMGNLPDVPMSEWKDFDLRPNAPIKVKDQNGKGACNGHAAATSLEWARYISGQPYRPLSGWMPYAILCRGRDVGSSITDALALLQSTGTCEEPLMPWGAISPSLITQSARQDAARFRIEIGYKLETFKDLCIASQLRQPFNFSVPVNGNFNSLDSYGRPMNHAGTHNHAVTGGMGMKRLANGEWAILMQNSWSEKWGQKGYCWISEKNLGGWGWDAYSVVATTLDSTDRTPEIN
;
A
#
# COMPACT_ATOMS: atom_id res chain seq x y z
N MET A 1 9.18 -17.39 -8.62
CA MET A 1 10.29 -16.61 -9.21
C MET A 1 9.88 -15.15 -9.10
N ILE A 2 10.78 -14.26 -8.65
CA ILE A 2 10.55 -12.81 -8.64
C ILE A 2 11.06 -12.25 -9.97
N TYR A 3 10.27 -11.40 -10.59
CA TYR A 3 10.71 -10.59 -11.71
C TYR A 3 11.30 -9.28 -11.20
N PHE A 4 12.27 -8.75 -11.91
CA PHE A 4 12.89 -7.48 -11.58
C PHE A 4 12.58 -6.45 -12.64
N TRP A 5 12.33 -5.21 -12.20
CA TRP A 5 12.03 -4.08 -13.06
C TRP A 5 13.07 -2.97 -12.87
N PRO A 6 13.72 -2.48 -13.94
CA PRO A 6 14.67 -1.38 -13.84
C PRO A 6 13.92 -0.08 -13.58
N THR A 7 14.47 0.76 -12.70
CA THR A 7 13.92 2.08 -12.39
C THR A 7 14.83 3.20 -12.94
N PRO A 8 14.30 4.44 -13.10
CA PRO A 8 15.06 5.54 -13.72
C PRO A 8 16.36 5.93 -12.99
N ASP A 9 16.47 5.58 -11.72
CA ASP A 9 17.69 5.79 -10.90
C ASP A 9 18.77 4.72 -11.11
N GLY A 10 18.56 3.80 -12.06
CA GLY A 10 19.49 2.72 -12.37
C GLY A 10 19.39 1.50 -11.46
N GLU A 11 18.48 1.53 -10.51
CA GLU A 11 18.25 0.44 -9.57
C GLU A 11 17.27 -0.61 -10.13
N TRP A 12 17.27 -1.80 -9.55
CA TRP A 12 16.33 -2.86 -9.88
C TRP A 12 15.36 -3.10 -8.73
N ARG A 13 14.08 -3.16 -9.01
CA ARG A 13 13.03 -3.41 -8.01
C ARG A 13 12.34 -4.74 -8.26
N GLY A 14 12.19 -5.54 -7.20
CA GLY A 14 11.52 -6.85 -7.29
C GLY A 14 10.01 -6.69 -7.42
N LEU A 15 9.41 -7.37 -8.40
CA LEU A 15 7.98 -7.48 -8.59
C LEU A 15 7.49 -8.73 -7.84
N GLY A 16 7.09 -8.55 -6.59
CA GLY A 16 6.83 -9.64 -5.66
C GLY A 16 5.36 -9.94 -5.41
N ASN A 17 4.42 -9.27 -6.08
CA ASN A 17 3.01 -9.56 -5.88
C ASN A 17 2.61 -10.85 -6.58
N LYS A 18 1.92 -11.72 -5.84
CA LYS A 18 1.32 -12.96 -6.32
C LYS A 18 -0.21 -12.86 -6.17
N PRO A 19 -0.97 -13.46 -7.08
CA PRO A 19 -2.41 -13.57 -6.90
C PRO A 19 -2.73 -14.22 -5.56
N SER A 20 -3.73 -13.70 -4.87
CA SER A 20 -4.27 -14.33 -3.66
C SER A 20 -4.91 -15.66 -4.01
N THR A 21 -4.71 -16.66 -3.17
CA THR A 21 -5.36 -17.96 -3.35
C THR A 21 -6.77 -17.92 -2.76
N SER A 22 -7.70 -18.63 -3.36
CA SER A 22 -9.13 -18.64 -2.98
C SER A 22 -9.41 -19.08 -1.53
N GLY A 23 -8.43 -19.64 -0.83
CA GLY A 23 -8.54 -20.01 0.59
C GLY A 23 -8.26 -18.88 1.58
N ASN A 24 -7.74 -17.73 1.13
CA ASN A 24 -7.33 -16.60 1.99
C ASN A 24 -8.25 -15.38 1.81
N MET A 25 -9.55 -15.60 1.75
CA MET A 25 -10.48 -14.46 1.79
C MET A 25 -10.44 -13.83 3.19
N LEU A 26 -10.10 -12.54 3.23
CA LEU A 26 -10.12 -11.76 4.47
C LEU A 26 -11.56 -11.45 4.85
N ALA A 27 -11.89 -11.60 6.14
CA ALA A 27 -13.16 -11.11 6.65
C ALA A 27 -13.17 -9.57 6.57
N THR A 28 -14.20 -9.02 5.95
CA THR A 28 -14.38 -7.58 5.74
C THR A 28 -15.50 -7.03 6.63
N MET A 29 -15.55 -5.71 6.77
CA MET A 29 -16.61 -5.02 7.52
C MET A 29 -18.00 -5.08 6.84
N GLY A 30 -18.11 -5.72 5.69
CA GLY A 30 -19.34 -5.84 4.91
C GLY A 30 -19.21 -5.29 3.49
N ASN A 31 -20.31 -4.77 2.95
CA ASN A 31 -20.31 -4.20 1.60
C ASN A 31 -19.85 -2.74 1.63
N LEU A 32 -19.06 -2.35 0.63
CA LEU A 32 -18.66 -0.96 0.43
C LEU A 32 -19.91 -0.08 0.25
N PRO A 33 -20.07 1.03 1.02
CA PRO A 33 -21.16 1.96 0.82
C PRO A 33 -21.14 2.53 -0.60
N ASP A 34 -22.30 2.74 -1.22
CA ASP A 34 -22.37 3.43 -2.51
C ASP A 34 -22.21 4.96 -2.29
N VAL A 35 -21.32 5.54 -3.08
CA VAL A 35 -21.13 7.00 -3.16
C VAL A 35 -21.36 7.39 -4.62
N PRO A 36 -22.45 8.10 -4.93
CA PRO A 36 -22.75 8.50 -6.31
C PRO A 36 -21.61 9.32 -6.94
N MET A 37 -21.29 9.04 -8.20
CA MET A 37 -20.21 9.74 -8.91
C MET A 37 -20.42 11.25 -8.97
N SER A 38 -21.66 11.74 -8.91
CA SER A 38 -22.00 13.15 -8.86
C SER A 38 -21.53 13.85 -7.57
N GLU A 39 -21.26 13.08 -6.52
CA GLU A 39 -20.77 13.58 -5.23
C GLU A 39 -19.25 13.52 -5.10
N TRP A 40 -18.56 12.89 -6.05
CA TRP A 40 -17.11 12.73 -6.00
C TRP A 40 -16.41 14.09 -6.14
N LYS A 41 -15.37 14.28 -5.33
CA LYS A 41 -14.60 15.52 -5.26
C LYS A 41 -13.11 15.23 -5.41
N ASP A 42 -12.41 16.16 -6.02
CA ASP A 42 -10.97 16.19 -6.06
C ASP A 42 -10.41 16.44 -4.65
N PHE A 43 -9.36 15.72 -4.31
CA PHE A 43 -8.58 15.97 -3.10
C PHE A 43 -7.19 15.36 -3.20
N ASP A 44 -6.26 15.86 -2.37
CA ASP A 44 -4.90 15.36 -2.23
C ASP A 44 -4.44 15.59 -0.78
N LEU A 45 -4.13 14.53 -0.06
CA LEU A 45 -3.71 14.61 1.34
C LEU A 45 -2.19 14.80 1.49
N ARG A 46 -1.40 14.59 0.42
CA ARG A 46 0.07 14.65 0.48
C ARG A 46 0.63 15.96 1.05
N PRO A 47 0.13 17.15 0.70
CA PRO A 47 0.76 18.40 1.14
C PRO A 47 0.83 18.56 2.65
N ASN A 48 -0.06 17.93 3.39
CA ASN A 48 -0.19 18.06 4.84
C ASN A 48 0.20 16.79 5.60
N ALA A 49 0.55 15.71 4.89
CA ALA A 49 0.86 14.43 5.52
C ALA A 49 2.36 14.25 5.74
N PRO A 50 2.80 13.80 6.92
CA PRO A 50 4.21 13.53 7.21
C PRO A 50 4.71 12.20 6.62
N ILE A 51 3.86 11.48 5.88
CA ILE A 51 4.11 10.10 5.46
C ILE A 51 5.16 10.06 4.35
N LYS A 52 6.21 9.29 4.59
CA LYS A 52 7.35 9.15 3.68
C LYS A 52 7.13 8.04 2.66
N VAL A 53 7.71 8.21 1.48
CA VAL A 53 7.78 7.15 0.48
C VAL A 53 8.85 6.13 0.88
N LYS A 54 8.46 4.88 0.92
CA LYS A 54 9.36 3.77 1.28
C LYS A 54 10.19 3.31 0.09
N ASP A 55 11.28 2.58 0.39
CA ASP A 55 12.09 1.89 -0.60
C ASP A 55 12.19 0.40 -0.26
N GLN A 56 11.58 -0.43 -1.08
CA GLN A 56 11.66 -1.90 -0.97
C GLN A 56 12.98 -2.47 -1.50
N ASN A 57 13.93 -1.61 -1.93
CA ASN A 57 15.19 -2.04 -2.52
C ASN A 57 14.97 -3.02 -3.68
N GLY A 58 15.96 -3.85 -4.02
CA GLY A 58 15.85 -4.90 -5.04
C GLY A 58 15.11 -6.17 -4.58
N LYS A 59 14.16 -6.08 -3.60
CA LYS A 59 13.44 -7.23 -3.07
C LYS A 59 11.98 -7.28 -3.52
N GLY A 60 11.39 -8.47 -3.58
CA GLY A 60 9.96 -8.68 -3.83
C GLY A 60 9.05 -8.29 -2.68
N ALA A 61 9.38 -7.23 -1.94
CA ALA A 61 8.77 -6.85 -0.67
C ALA A 61 7.57 -5.87 -0.82
N CYS A 62 7.06 -5.68 -2.03
CA CYS A 62 6.02 -4.68 -2.32
C CYS A 62 4.78 -4.81 -1.41
N ASN A 63 4.31 -6.03 -1.14
CA ASN A 63 3.14 -6.25 -0.28
C ASN A 63 3.38 -5.80 1.16
N GLY A 64 4.54 -6.11 1.73
CA GLY A 64 4.89 -5.65 3.08
C GLY A 64 4.98 -4.14 3.19
N HIS A 65 5.58 -3.48 2.17
CA HIS A 65 5.72 -2.03 2.13
C HIS A 65 4.36 -1.34 1.89
N ALA A 66 3.56 -1.84 0.96
CA ALA A 66 2.23 -1.29 0.71
C ALA A 66 1.33 -1.43 1.95
N ALA A 67 1.35 -2.58 2.64
CA ALA A 67 0.56 -2.81 3.85
C ALA A 67 0.99 -1.86 5.00
N ALA A 68 2.29 -1.68 5.24
CA ALA A 68 2.79 -0.74 6.24
C ALA A 68 2.40 0.71 5.88
N THR A 69 2.51 1.10 4.60
CA THR A 69 2.14 2.44 4.13
C THR A 69 0.64 2.70 4.26
N SER A 70 -0.22 1.73 3.93
CA SER A 70 -1.67 1.91 4.09
C SER A 70 -2.07 2.05 5.57
N LEU A 71 -1.40 1.35 6.49
CA LEU A 71 -1.60 1.55 7.92
C LEU A 71 -1.14 2.93 8.38
N GLU A 72 0.00 3.45 7.90
CA GLU A 72 0.43 4.82 8.20
C GLU A 72 -0.61 5.85 7.75
N TRP A 73 -1.17 5.70 6.54
CA TRP A 73 -2.24 6.57 6.05
C TRP A 73 -3.52 6.43 6.87
N ALA A 74 -3.93 5.20 7.22
CA ALA A 74 -5.12 4.98 8.03
C ALA A 74 -4.99 5.62 9.42
N ARG A 75 -3.82 5.52 10.05
CA ARG A 75 -3.51 6.19 11.33
C ARG A 75 -3.55 7.71 11.21
N TYR A 76 -2.90 8.26 10.18
CA TYR A 76 -2.90 9.71 9.94
C TYR A 76 -4.32 10.25 9.71
N ILE A 77 -5.11 9.61 8.88
CA ILE A 77 -6.49 10.02 8.59
C ILE A 77 -7.39 9.94 9.84
N SER A 78 -7.15 8.98 10.72
CA SER A 78 -7.86 8.87 12.00
C SER A 78 -7.30 9.77 13.12
N GLY A 79 -6.37 10.69 12.79
CA GLY A 79 -5.80 11.65 13.75
C GLY A 79 -4.78 11.06 14.73
N GLN A 80 -4.28 9.84 14.47
CA GLN A 80 -3.25 9.23 15.30
C GLN A 80 -1.87 9.81 14.96
N PRO A 81 -0.93 9.87 15.93
CA PRO A 81 0.43 10.34 15.69
C PRO A 81 1.13 9.55 14.59
N TYR A 82 1.85 10.24 13.71
CA TYR A 82 2.65 9.59 12.69
C TYR A 82 3.79 8.77 13.30
N ARG A 83 3.90 7.54 12.88
CA ARG A 83 5.01 6.63 13.18
C ARG A 83 5.44 5.96 11.87
N PRO A 84 6.71 6.03 11.48
CA PRO A 84 7.20 5.32 10.30
C PRO A 84 7.22 3.82 10.59
N LEU A 85 6.44 3.04 9.84
CA LEU A 85 6.25 1.61 10.06
C LEU A 85 7.07 0.77 9.08
N SER A 86 7.59 -0.36 9.54
CA SER A 86 8.44 -1.23 8.74
C SER A 86 7.64 -2.04 7.72
N GLY A 87 7.97 -1.92 6.43
CA GLY A 87 7.54 -2.87 5.39
C GLY A 87 8.36 -4.16 5.39
N TRP A 88 9.55 -4.13 6.01
CA TRP A 88 10.45 -5.29 6.06
C TRP A 88 10.00 -6.37 7.03
N MET A 89 9.45 -6.01 8.18
CA MET A 89 9.00 -6.99 9.17
C MET A 89 7.93 -7.93 8.62
N PRO A 90 6.80 -7.47 8.05
CA PRO A 90 5.81 -8.37 7.47
C PRO A 90 6.40 -9.20 6.33
N TYR A 91 7.23 -8.60 5.46
CA TYR A 91 7.83 -9.35 4.39
C TYR A 91 8.80 -10.45 4.89
N ALA A 92 9.63 -10.18 5.88
CA ALA A 92 10.53 -11.17 6.47
C ALA A 92 9.78 -12.39 7.03
N ILE A 93 8.63 -12.16 7.68
CA ILE A 93 7.78 -13.25 8.19
C ILE A 93 7.21 -14.08 7.03
N LEU A 94 6.69 -13.43 5.99
CA LEU A 94 6.05 -14.10 4.85
C LEU A 94 7.04 -14.86 3.97
N CYS A 95 8.17 -14.24 3.65
CA CYS A 95 9.16 -14.85 2.76
C CYS A 95 10.13 -15.84 3.44
N ARG A 96 10.18 -15.82 4.79
CA ARG A 96 10.99 -16.73 5.60
C ARG A 96 12.46 -16.81 5.17
N GLY A 97 13.05 -15.66 4.88
CA GLY A 97 14.44 -15.56 4.47
C GLY A 97 14.71 -15.87 2.98
N ARG A 98 13.69 -16.23 2.21
CA ARG A 98 13.80 -16.47 0.78
C ARG A 98 12.97 -15.42 0.02
N ASP A 99 13.64 -14.61 -0.81
CA ASP A 99 12.99 -13.54 -1.58
C ASP A 99 12.10 -14.15 -2.68
N VAL A 100 10.86 -14.49 -2.32
CA VAL A 100 9.89 -15.20 -3.19
C VAL A 100 8.61 -14.42 -3.46
N GLY A 101 8.48 -13.18 -2.92
CA GLY A 101 7.24 -12.41 -2.97
C GLY A 101 6.16 -12.96 -2.03
N SER A 102 5.01 -12.29 -2.04
CA SER A 102 3.83 -12.65 -1.24
C SER A 102 2.55 -12.18 -1.93
N SER A 103 1.37 -12.38 -1.34
CA SER A 103 0.11 -11.81 -1.81
C SER A 103 -0.33 -10.62 -0.93
N ILE A 104 -1.24 -9.80 -1.44
CA ILE A 104 -1.87 -8.71 -0.67
C ILE A 104 -2.61 -9.30 0.54
N THR A 105 -3.36 -10.37 0.34
CA THR A 105 -4.13 -11.01 1.43
C THR A 105 -3.24 -11.55 2.53
N ASP A 106 -2.09 -12.17 2.20
CA ASP A 106 -1.15 -12.66 3.21
C ASP A 106 -0.55 -11.51 4.03
N ALA A 107 -0.18 -10.40 3.37
CA ALA A 107 0.38 -9.24 4.04
C ALA A 107 -0.65 -8.57 4.97
N LEU A 108 -1.88 -8.40 4.52
CA LEU A 108 -2.94 -7.80 5.33
C LEU A 108 -3.37 -8.72 6.48
N ALA A 109 -3.52 -10.03 6.25
CA ALA A 109 -3.80 -11.01 7.33
C ALA A 109 -2.72 -10.98 8.41
N LEU A 110 -1.45 -10.82 8.00
CA LEU A 110 -0.35 -10.69 8.95
C LEU A 110 -0.43 -9.38 9.75
N LEU A 111 -0.73 -8.25 9.11
CA LEU A 111 -0.92 -6.99 9.83
C LEU A 111 -2.14 -7.03 10.76
N GLN A 112 -3.18 -7.75 10.40
CA GLN A 112 -4.35 -7.94 11.26
C GLN A 112 -4.04 -8.78 12.50
N SER A 113 -3.29 -9.87 12.34
CA SER A 113 -2.99 -10.80 13.44
C SER A 113 -1.78 -10.40 14.28
N THR A 114 -0.70 -9.95 13.62
CA THR A 114 0.60 -9.69 14.23
C THR A 114 0.95 -8.20 14.28
N GLY A 115 0.56 -7.44 13.24
CA GLY A 115 0.97 -6.05 13.07
C GLY A 115 2.34 -5.90 12.42
N THR A 116 2.88 -4.67 12.48
CA THR A 116 4.26 -4.36 12.08
C THR A 116 4.88 -3.37 13.05
N CYS A 117 6.20 -3.43 13.23
CA CYS A 117 6.92 -2.53 14.14
C CYS A 117 7.26 -1.19 13.50
N GLU A 118 7.69 -0.22 14.32
CA GLU A 118 8.32 0.99 13.83
C GLU A 118 9.58 0.66 13.00
N GLU A 119 9.81 1.44 11.95
CA GLU A 119 10.87 1.20 10.96
C GLU A 119 12.28 1.06 11.57
N PRO A 120 12.70 1.85 12.60
CA PRO A 120 14.02 1.70 13.21
C PRO A 120 14.25 0.37 13.93
N LEU A 121 13.21 -0.38 14.26
CA LEU A 121 13.30 -1.67 14.94
C LEU A 121 13.58 -2.85 14.01
N MET A 122 13.57 -2.61 12.70
CA MET A 122 13.83 -3.64 11.69
C MET A 122 14.95 -3.18 10.76
N PRO A 123 16.03 -3.97 10.59
CA PRO A 123 17.11 -3.60 9.69
C PRO A 123 16.61 -3.43 8.25
N TRP A 124 17.08 -2.38 7.57
CA TRP A 124 16.74 -2.13 6.18
C TRP A 124 17.19 -3.28 5.27
N GLY A 125 16.32 -3.73 4.38
CA GLY A 125 16.58 -4.86 3.48
C GLY A 125 16.47 -6.25 4.12
N ALA A 126 16.12 -6.33 5.40
CA ALA A 126 16.04 -7.59 6.13
C ALA A 126 14.85 -8.45 5.67
N ILE A 127 15.13 -9.67 5.23
CA ILE A 127 14.12 -10.63 4.79
C ILE A 127 14.09 -11.91 5.65
N SER A 128 14.96 -12.00 6.67
CA SER A 128 14.98 -13.15 7.57
C SER A 128 14.19 -12.90 8.86
N PRO A 129 13.26 -13.79 9.26
CA PRO A 129 12.55 -13.69 10.53
C PRO A 129 13.46 -13.70 11.76
N SER A 130 14.69 -14.24 11.65
CA SER A 130 15.68 -14.27 12.74
C SER A 130 16.18 -12.87 13.13
N LEU A 131 16.00 -11.87 12.27
CA LEU A 131 16.37 -10.49 12.52
C LEU A 131 15.27 -9.70 13.26
N ILE A 132 14.10 -10.28 13.46
CA ILE A 132 13.00 -9.67 14.20
C ILE A 132 13.24 -9.89 15.70
N THR A 133 13.67 -8.84 16.36
CA THR A 133 13.94 -8.86 17.81
C THR A 133 12.66 -9.00 18.64
N GLN A 134 12.80 -9.32 19.93
CA GLN A 134 11.68 -9.35 20.85
C GLN A 134 11.01 -7.96 20.97
N SER A 135 11.79 -6.88 21.03
CA SER A 135 11.28 -5.53 21.05
C SER A 135 10.46 -5.18 19.80
N ALA A 136 10.93 -5.57 18.60
CA ALA A 136 10.18 -5.38 17.38
C ALA A 136 8.83 -6.15 17.39
N ARG A 137 8.81 -7.37 17.96
CA ARG A 137 7.56 -8.16 18.08
C ARG A 137 6.57 -7.54 19.08
N GLN A 138 7.07 -7.01 20.20
CA GLN A 138 6.24 -6.31 21.18
C GLN A 138 5.67 -5.02 20.60
N ASP A 139 6.49 -4.25 19.89
CA ASP A 139 6.06 -3.01 19.26
C ASP A 139 5.02 -3.26 18.15
N ALA A 140 5.19 -4.33 17.37
CA ALA A 140 4.26 -4.67 16.28
C ALA A 140 2.81 -4.86 16.76
N ALA A 141 2.61 -5.33 17.97
CA ALA A 141 1.27 -5.52 18.53
C ALA A 141 0.47 -4.21 18.64
N ARG A 142 1.15 -3.07 18.64
CA ARG A 142 0.55 -1.72 18.70
C ARG A 142 0.05 -1.23 17.33
N PHE A 143 0.54 -1.81 16.25
CA PHE A 143 0.32 -1.32 14.89
C PHE A 143 -0.35 -2.42 14.04
N ARG A 144 -1.65 -2.59 14.26
CA ARG A 144 -2.50 -3.55 13.56
C ARG A 144 -3.54 -2.86 12.71
N ILE A 145 -4.18 -3.62 11.84
CA ILE A 145 -5.28 -3.19 10.99
C ILE A 145 -6.53 -4.03 11.23
N GLU A 146 -7.66 -3.47 10.85
CA GLU A 146 -8.86 -4.20 10.46
C GLU A 146 -9.02 -4.10 8.94
N ILE A 147 -9.63 -5.11 8.32
CA ILE A 147 -9.93 -5.08 6.91
C ILE A 147 -11.26 -4.35 6.72
N GLY A 148 -11.22 -3.27 5.98
CA GLY A 148 -12.42 -2.52 5.64
C GLY A 148 -13.27 -3.26 4.62
N TYR A 149 -13.01 -3.05 3.35
CA TYR A 149 -13.78 -3.61 2.24
C TYR A 149 -12.89 -4.31 1.22
N LYS A 150 -13.43 -5.36 0.59
CA LYS A 150 -12.88 -5.85 -0.67
C LYS A 150 -13.29 -4.90 -1.78
N LEU A 151 -12.34 -4.53 -2.64
CA LEU A 151 -12.53 -3.56 -3.71
C LEU A 151 -12.35 -4.31 -5.05
N GLU A 152 -13.44 -4.50 -5.79
CA GLU A 152 -13.46 -5.38 -6.95
C GLU A 152 -13.31 -4.63 -8.28
N THR A 153 -13.59 -3.34 -8.27
CA THR A 153 -13.59 -2.48 -9.47
C THR A 153 -12.82 -1.20 -9.25
N PHE A 154 -12.49 -0.50 -10.34
CA PHE A 154 -11.93 0.85 -10.24
C PHE A 154 -12.91 1.83 -9.55
N LYS A 155 -14.22 1.65 -9.77
CA LYS A 155 -15.26 2.43 -9.06
C LYS A 155 -15.12 2.25 -7.55
N ASP A 156 -14.86 1.04 -7.06
CA ASP A 156 -14.70 0.78 -5.63
C ASP A 156 -13.45 1.47 -5.07
N LEU A 157 -12.34 1.52 -5.83
CA LEU A 157 -11.16 2.29 -5.43
C LEU A 157 -11.48 3.79 -5.31
N CYS A 158 -12.26 4.33 -6.24
CA CYS A 158 -12.72 5.72 -6.19
C CYS A 158 -13.60 5.96 -4.96
N ILE A 159 -14.55 5.08 -4.69
CA ILE A 159 -15.44 5.17 -3.51
C ILE A 159 -14.62 5.09 -2.21
N ALA A 160 -13.72 4.12 -2.07
CA ALA A 160 -12.84 4.01 -0.92
C ALA A 160 -12.00 5.29 -0.72
N SER A 161 -11.51 5.88 -1.82
CA SER A 161 -10.81 7.18 -1.78
C SER A 161 -11.71 8.30 -1.28
N GLN A 162 -12.96 8.41 -1.76
CA GLN A 162 -13.92 9.42 -1.27
C GLN A 162 -14.23 9.25 0.22
N LEU A 163 -14.30 8.01 0.70
CA LEU A 163 -14.49 7.68 2.11
C LEU A 163 -13.23 7.86 2.98
N ARG A 164 -12.12 8.33 2.38
CA ARG A 164 -10.82 8.49 3.06
C ARG A 164 -10.31 7.17 3.65
N GLN A 165 -10.57 6.07 3.00
CA GLN A 165 -10.06 4.76 3.39
C GLN A 165 -8.84 4.40 2.53
N PRO A 166 -7.65 4.31 3.10
CA PRO A 166 -6.48 3.78 2.42
C PRO A 166 -6.68 2.32 2.05
N PHE A 167 -6.06 1.91 0.98
CA PHE A 167 -6.15 0.53 0.51
C PHE A 167 -4.86 0.06 -0.13
N ASN A 168 -4.64 -1.24 -0.09
CA ASN A 168 -3.64 -1.92 -0.90
C ASN A 168 -4.30 -2.42 -2.16
N PHE A 169 -3.65 -2.25 -3.30
CA PHE A 169 -4.12 -2.81 -4.56
C PHE A 169 -2.95 -3.24 -5.44
N SER A 170 -3.24 -4.13 -6.35
CA SER A 170 -2.27 -4.64 -7.30
C SER A 170 -2.31 -3.87 -8.62
N VAL A 171 -1.16 -3.74 -9.26
CA VAL A 171 -1.00 -3.08 -10.56
C VAL A 171 -0.14 -3.93 -11.51
N PRO A 172 -0.39 -3.87 -12.84
CA PRO A 172 0.50 -4.46 -13.81
C PRO A 172 1.69 -3.54 -14.08
N VAL A 173 2.89 -4.00 -13.74
CA VAL A 173 4.14 -3.33 -14.12
C VAL A 173 4.65 -3.95 -15.41
N ASN A 174 4.54 -3.19 -16.48
CA ASN A 174 4.94 -3.59 -17.84
C ASN A 174 5.06 -2.36 -18.74
N GLY A 175 5.46 -2.56 -20.01
CA GLY A 175 5.56 -1.48 -20.99
C GLY A 175 6.47 -0.34 -20.52
N ASN A 176 5.95 0.88 -20.47
CA ASN A 176 6.65 2.07 -20.00
C ASN A 176 6.17 2.53 -18.61
N PHE A 177 6.00 1.61 -17.66
CA PHE A 177 5.50 1.92 -16.32
C PHE A 177 6.26 3.05 -15.61
N ASN A 178 7.56 3.20 -15.90
CA ASN A 178 8.38 4.28 -15.32
C ASN A 178 8.13 5.66 -15.96
N SER A 179 7.52 5.70 -17.13
CA SER A 179 7.21 6.95 -17.84
C SER A 179 5.79 7.37 -17.51
N LEU A 180 5.61 8.63 -17.13
CA LEU A 180 4.31 9.18 -16.87
C LEU A 180 3.81 10.00 -18.06
N ASP A 181 2.53 9.88 -18.38
CA ASP A 181 1.88 10.71 -19.38
C ASP A 181 1.63 12.15 -18.87
N SER A 182 1.04 13.02 -19.68
CA SER A 182 0.75 14.41 -19.32
C SER A 182 -0.22 14.57 -18.13
N TYR A 183 -0.92 13.51 -17.77
CA TYR A 183 -1.81 13.47 -16.59
C TYR A 183 -1.11 12.93 -15.34
N GLY A 184 0.14 12.48 -15.47
CA GLY A 184 0.92 11.86 -14.39
C GLY A 184 0.58 10.38 -14.17
N ARG A 185 0.09 9.68 -15.19
CA ARG A 185 -0.23 8.25 -15.15
C ARG A 185 0.87 7.42 -15.77
N PRO A 186 1.20 6.23 -15.22
CA PRO A 186 2.17 5.35 -15.85
C PRO A 186 1.69 4.89 -17.23
N MET A 187 2.62 4.73 -18.16
CA MET A 187 2.35 4.30 -19.52
C MET A 187 2.41 2.76 -19.63
N ASN A 188 1.77 2.09 -18.70
CA ASN A 188 1.60 0.64 -18.72
C ASN A 188 0.33 0.24 -19.52
N HIS A 189 0.20 -1.05 -19.78
CA HIS A 189 -0.97 -1.64 -20.42
C HIS A 189 -1.55 -2.80 -19.59
N ALA A 190 -2.70 -3.33 -20.01
CA ALA A 190 -3.30 -4.49 -19.40
C ALA A 190 -2.32 -5.67 -19.31
N GLY A 191 -2.32 -6.37 -18.18
CA GLY A 191 -1.38 -7.47 -17.97
C GLY A 191 -1.54 -8.13 -16.60
N THR A 192 -0.53 -8.91 -16.21
CA THR A 192 -0.51 -9.55 -14.89
C THR A 192 -0.26 -8.51 -13.81
N HIS A 193 -1.07 -8.52 -12.76
CA HIS A 193 -0.91 -7.69 -11.58
C HIS A 193 0.22 -8.23 -10.69
N ASN A 194 1.44 -7.78 -10.95
CA ASN A 194 2.69 -8.30 -10.38
C ASN A 194 3.33 -7.40 -9.32
N HIS A 195 2.72 -6.25 -9.01
CA HIS A 195 3.21 -5.30 -8.04
C HIS A 195 2.07 -4.80 -7.13
N ALA A 196 2.37 -4.60 -5.85
CA ALA A 196 1.42 -4.08 -4.86
C ALA A 196 1.80 -2.67 -4.43
N VAL A 197 0.81 -1.81 -4.31
CA VAL A 197 0.93 -0.38 -4.03
C VAL A 197 -0.18 0.11 -3.10
N THR A 198 -0.08 1.35 -2.65
CA THR A 198 -1.07 1.97 -1.75
C THR A 198 -1.87 3.05 -2.47
N GLY A 199 -3.18 3.11 -2.21
CA GLY A 199 -4.10 4.14 -2.67
C GLY A 199 -4.94 4.72 -1.54
N GLY A 200 -5.89 5.62 -1.89
CA GLY A 200 -6.85 6.21 -0.95
C GLY A 200 -6.48 7.59 -0.39
N MET A 201 -5.27 8.09 -0.70
CA MET A 201 -4.79 9.38 -0.19
C MET A 201 -5.04 10.57 -1.14
N GLY A 202 -5.63 10.33 -2.29
CA GLY A 202 -5.96 11.38 -3.24
C GLY A 202 -6.80 10.87 -4.41
N MET A 203 -7.59 11.77 -4.99
CA MET A 203 -8.42 11.52 -6.15
C MET A 203 -8.64 12.83 -6.91
N LYS A 204 -8.67 12.78 -8.23
CA LYS A 204 -8.97 13.93 -9.07
C LYS A 204 -9.66 13.55 -10.37
N ARG A 205 -10.38 14.50 -10.94
CA ARG A 205 -10.87 14.41 -12.31
C ARG A 205 -9.83 14.96 -13.27
N LEU A 206 -9.43 14.16 -14.24
CA LEU A 206 -8.48 14.57 -15.27
C LEU A 206 -9.15 15.48 -16.32
N ALA A 207 -8.35 16.24 -17.06
CA ALA A 207 -8.85 17.14 -18.09
C ALA A 207 -9.62 16.41 -19.22
N ASN A 208 -9.37 15.13 -19.44
CA ASN A 208 -10.13 14.30 -20.38
C ASN A 208 -11.43 13.74 -19.77
N GLY A 209 -11.79 14.10 -18.55
CA GLY A 209 -13.02 13.69 -17.86
C GLY A 209 -12.91 12.37 -17.08
N GLU A 210 -11.83 11.61 -17.21
CA GLU A 210 -11.60 10.40 -16.43
C GLU A 210 -11.32 10.73 -14.96
N TRP A 211 -11.71 9.84 -14.06
CA TRP A 211 -11.25 9.89 -12.68
C TRP A 211 -9.92 9.16 -12.51
N ALA A 212 -9.09 9.69 -11.62
CA ALA A 212 -7.84 9.05 -11.25
C ALA A 212 -7.66 9.09 -9.73
N ILE A 213 -7.15 8.00 -9.18
CA ILE A 213 -6.74 7.87 -7.78
C ILE A 213 -5.24 8.10 -7.65
N LEU A 214 -4.82 8.62 -6.52
CA LEU A 214 -3.39 8.77 -6.22
C LEU A 214 -2.83 7.44 -5.71
N MET A 215 -1.76 6.99 -6.34
CA MET A 215 -1.00 5.81 -5.96
C MET A 215 0.33 6.23 -5.31
N GLN A 216 0.67 5.65 -4.16
CA GLN A 216 2.01 5.69 -3.57
C GLN A 216 2.73 4.37 -3.83
N ASN A 217 3.91 4.47 -4.45
CA ASN A 217 4.80 3.35 -4.71
C ASN A 217 5.81 3.17 -3.57
N SER A 218 6.50 2.04 -3.55
CA SER A 218 7.59 1.72 -2.61
C SER A 218 8.95 1.62 -3.31
N TRP A 219 9.22 2.53 -4.25
CA TRP A 219 10.46 2.57 -5.04
C TRP A 219 11.24 3.87 -4.84
N SER A 220 11.22 4.40 -3.61
CA SER A 220 11.79 5.70 -3.23
C SER A 220 11.14 6.92 -3.91
N GLU A 221 11.52 8.11 -3.46
CA GLU A 221 11.06 9.38 -4.05
C GLU A 221 11.66 9.67 -5.43
N LYS A 222 12.63 8.89 -5.88
CA LYS A 222 13.23 9.04 -7.22
C LYS A 222 12.33 8.52 -8.34
N TRP A 223 11.34 7.68 -8.02
CA TRP A 223 10.38 7.17 -8.99
C TRP A 223 9.16 8.08 -9.12
N GLY A 224 8.65 8.25 -10.34
CA GLY A 224 7.40 8.97 -10.62
C GLY A 224 7.42 10.43 -10.16
N GLN A 225 6.33 10.89 -9.59
CA GLN A 225 6.19 12.21 -8.98
C GLN A 225 6.56 12.14 -7.48
N LYS A 226 7.85 12.06 -7.16
CA LYS A 226 8.35 11.87 -5.78
C LYS A 226 7.75 10.63 -5.11
N GLY A 227 7.77 9.49 -5.80
CA GLY A 227 7.23 8.22 -5.31
C GLY A 227 5.75 8.00 -5.57
N TYR A 228 5.07 8.93 -6.26
CA TYR A 228 3.64 8.88 -6.55
C TYR A 228 3.35 8.91 -8.05
N CYS A 229 2.17 8.44 -8.40
CA CYS A 229 1.57 8.71 -9.72
C CYS A 229 0.03 8.68 -9.60
N TRP A 230 -0.65 9.07 -10.68
CA TRP A 230 -2.09 8.93 -10.78
C TRP A 230 -2.44 7.65 -11.54
N ILE A 231 -3.45 6.94 -11.10
CA ILE A 231 -3.95 5.71 -11.73
C ILE A 231 -5.39 5.95 -12.15
N SER A 232 -5.71 5.70 -13.41
CA SER A 232 -7.07 5.62 -13.91
C SER A 232 -7.44 4.17 -14.26
N GLU A 233 -8.69 3.89 -14.54
CA GLU A 233 -9.18 2.54 -14.85
C GLU A 233 -8.37 1.84 -15.94
N LYS A 234 -7.95 2.58 -16.98
CA LYS A 234 -7.15 2.04 -18.08
C LYS A 234 -5.80 1.45 -17.68
N ASN A 235 -5.25 1.88 -16.52
CA ASN A 235 -3.98 1.38 -16.01
C ASN A 235 -4.09 0.02 -15.31
N LEU A 236 -5.31 -0.43 -15.03
CA LEU A 236 -5.62 -1.59 -14.19
C LEU A 236 -6.22 -2.77 -14.95
N GLY A 237 -6.26 -2.70 -16.28
CA GLY A 237 -6.72 -3.81 -17.10
C GLY A 237 -5.81 -5.03 -16.97
N GLY A 238 -6.42 -6.23 -17.03
CA GLY A 238 -5.69 -7.48 -16.98
C GLY A 238 -6.28 -8.48 -15.98
N TRP A 239 -5.40 -9.27 -15.36
CA TRP A 239 -5.79 -10.37 -14.48
C TRP A 239 -4.88 -10.45 -13.25
N GLY A 240 -5.39 -11.13 -12.21
CA GLY A 240 -4.70 -11.16 -10.92
C GLY A 240 -4.97 -9.93 -10.06
N TRP A 241 -6.10 -9.25 -10.29
CA TRP A 241 -6.58 -8.14 -9.48
C TRP A 241 -6.77 -8.55 -8.03
N ASP A 242 -6.30 -7.68 -7.13
CA ASP A 242 -6.53 -7.83 -5.71
C ASP A 242 -6.48 -6.45 -5.05
N ALA A 243 -7.51 -6.10 -4.26
CA ALA A 243 -7.56 -4.84 -3.54
C ALA A 243 -8.44 -4.92 -2.29
N TYR A 244 -7.93 -4.34 -1.19
CA TYR A 244 -8.63 -4.26 0.09
C TYR A 244 -8.34 -2.92 0.77
N SER A 245 -9.39 -2.27 1.30
CA SER A 245 -9.21 -1.13 2.18
C SER A 245 -8.85 -1.58 3.60
N VAL A 246 -8.17 -0.69 4.31
CA VAL A 246 -7.70 -0.95 5.68
C VAL A 246 -8.18 0.15 6.63
N VAL A 247 -8.43 -0.24 7.86
CA VAL A 247 -8.72 0.66 8.97
C VAL A 247 -7.66 0.42 10.05
N ALA A 248 -7.07 1.47 10.59
CA ALA A 248 -6.16 1.34 11.72
C ALA A 248 -6.95 0.92 12.95
N THR A 249 -6.48 -0.08 13.69
CA THR A 249 -7.04 -0.35 15.01
C THR A 249 -6.84 0.86 15.90
N THR A 250 -7.82 1.16 16.75
CA THR A 250 -7.68 2.22 17.76
C THR A 250 -6.56 1.84 18.73
N LEU A 251 -5.70 2.79 19.03
CA LEU A 251 -4.60 2.59 19.96
C LEU A 251 -5.11 2.21 21.34
N ASP A 252 -4.40 1.31 22.00
CA ASP A 252 -4.43 1.17 23.42
C ASP A 252 -4.14 2.54 24.10
N SER A 253 -4.76 2.81 25.23
CA SER A 253 -4.69 4.09 25.98
C SER A 253 -3.27 4.57 26.32
N THR A 254 -2.25 3.74 26.09
CA THR A 254 -0.83 4.04 26.34
C THR A 254 -0.16 4.92 25.27
N ASP A 255 -0.80 5.13 24.11
CA ASP A 255 -0.23 5.91 23.01
C ASP A 255 -0.81 7.36 22.94
N ARG A 256 -1.57 7.75 23.96
CA ARG A 256 -1.96 9.16 24.12
C ARG A 256 -0.72 9.93 24.52
N THR A 257 -0.33 10.91 23.71
CA THR A 257 0.61 11.96 24.12
C THR A 257 0.12 12.52 25.45
N PRO A 258 0.98 12.65 26.50
CA PRO A 258 0.59 13.37 27.69
C PRO A 258 0.11 14.76 27.26
N GLU A 259 -1.09 15.15 27.69
CA GLU A 259 -1.52 16.53 27.54
C GLU A 259 -0.48 17.39 28.24
N ILE A 260 0.20 18.23 27.47
CA ILE A 260 1.12 19.23 28.00
C ILE A 260 0.22 20.30 28.64
N ASN A 261 0.05 20.23 29.94
CA ASN A 261 -0.53 21.29 30.75
C ASN A 261 0.38 22.53 30.78
#